data_1d2cb5fcea965c144fd5516f6cca3dea
#
_entry.id   1d2cb5fcea965c144fd5516f6cca3dea
#
_cell.length_a   1.000
_cell.length_b   1.000
_cell.length_c   1.000
_cell.angle_alpha   90.00
_cell.angle_beta   90.00
_cell.angle_gamma   90.00
#
_symmetry.space_group_name_H-M   'P 1'
#
loop_
_entity.id
_entity.type
_entity.pdbx_description
1 polymer ?
#
loop_
_entity_poly.entity_id
_entity_poly.type
_entity_poly.pdbx_seq_one_letter_code
_entity_poly.pdbx_strand_id
1 'polypeptide(L)'
;EPVAAALRKTAVPFGVSQLAQDAAVVSLRAEDELIGRVGSLVCERTRVVDALRAQGWTVPETQANFVWLRLGERTVAFAQACEQAGVVIRPFPGEGVRVTVGETEANDIFLKAAEGFRKEL
;
A
#
# COMPACT_ATOMS: atom_id res chain seq x y z
N GLU A 1 -1.96 -10.94 -31.52
CA GLU A 1 -2.86 -11.49 -30.49
C GLU A 1 -2.69 -13.00 -30.27
N PRO A 2 -2.70 -13.90 -31.27
CA PRO A 2 -2.54 -15.35 -31.04
C PRO A 2 -1.18 -15.71 -30.41
N VAL A 3 -0.11 -15.04 -30.82
CA VAL A 3 1.25 -15.24 -30.28
C VAL A 3 1.32 -14.84 -28.81
N ALA A 4 0.75 -13.70 -28.43
CA ALA A 4 0.71 -13.26 -27.04
C ALA A 4 -0.09 -14.22 -26.13
N ALA A 5 -1.17 -14.80 -26.66
CA ALA A 5 -1.96 -15.80 -25.96
C ALA A 5 -1.19 -17.12 -25.76
N ALA A 6 -0.41 -17.54 -26.77
CA ALA A 6 0.46 -18.72 -26.66
C ALA A 6 1.58 -18.50 -25.62
N LEU A 7 2.23 -17.34 -25.65
CA LEU A 7 3.28 -16.98 -24.70
C LEU A 7 2.77 -16.95 -23.25
N ARG A 8 1.56 -16.40 -23.03
CA ARG A 8 0.95 -16.41 -21.68
C ARG A 8 0.71 -17.83 -21.14
N LYS A 9 0.42 -18.81 -22.00
CA LYS A 9 0.22 -20.20 -21.58
C LYS A 9 1.51 -20.91 -21.18
N THR A 10 2.64 -20.45 -21.71
CA THR A 10 3.96 -21.06 -21.46
C THR A 10 4.81 -20.24 -20.50
N ALA A 11 4.39 -19.02 -20.13
CA ALA A 11 5.09 -18.18 -19.19
C ALA A 11 5.07 -18.83 -17.79
N VAL A 12 6.24 -18.89 -17.15
CA VAL A 12 6.36 -19.34 -15.76
C VAL A 12 5.75 -18.29 -14.86
N PRO A 13 4.67 -18.59 -14.11
CA PRO A 13 4.09 -17.62 -13.17
C PRO A 13 5.14 -17.26 -12.11
N PHE A 14 5.29 -15.94 -11.85
CA PHE A 14 6.23 -15.42 -10.85
C PHE A 14 7.69 -15.87 -11.05
N GLY A 15 8.11 -16.04 -12.32
CA GLY A 15 9.51 -16.35 -12.65
C GLY A 15 10.47 -15.30 -12.10
N VAL A 16 11.51 -15.75 -11.37
CA VAL A 16 12.53 -14.89 -10.79
C VAL A 16 13.79 -14.98 -11.66
N SER A 17 14.20 -13.86 -12.23
CA SER A 17 15.42 -13.80 -13.05
C SER A 17 16.68 -14.06 -12.21
N GLN A 18 17.78 -14.48 -12.85
CA GLN A 18 19.07 -14.66 -12.17
C GLN A 18 19.50 -13.38 -11.44
N LEU A 19 19.38 -12.24 -12.10
CA LEU A 19 19.69 -10.94 -11.50
C LEU A 19 18.89 -10.66 -10.23
N ALA A 20 17.60 -11.01 -10.21
CA ALA A 20 16.76 -10.84 -9.03
C ALA A 20 17.15 -11.80 -7.89
N GLN A 21 17.58 -13.02 -8.21
CA GLN A 21 18.12 -13.98 -7.23
C GLN A 21 19.42 -13.46 -6.61
N ASP A 22 20.34 -12.96 -7.43
CA ASP A 22 21.60 -12.38 -6.98
C ASP A 22 21.36 -11.14 -6.09
N ALA A 23 20.42 -10.28 -6.48
CA ALA A 23 20.01 -9.13 -5.69
C ALA A 23 19.40 -9.53 -4.33
N ALA A 24 18.61 -10.59 -4.29
CA ALA A 24 18.05 -11.12 -3.03
C ALA A 24 19.17 -11.59 -2.08
N VAL A 25 20.18 -12.30 -2.60
CA VAL A 25 21.35 -12.72 -1.79
C VAL A 25 22.11 -11.52 -1.23
N VAL A 26 22.33 -10.49 -2.05
CA VAL A 26 23.01 -9.24 -1.59
C VAL A 26 22.16 -8.53 -0.55
N SER A 27 20.83 -8.46 -0.73
CA SER A 27 19.91 -7.86 0.24
C SER A 27 19.98 -8.58 1.59
N LEU A 28 20.00 -9.91 1.60
CA LEU A 28 20.12 -10.68 2.85
C LEU A 28 21.44 -10.41 3.57
N ARG A 29 22.53 -10.10 2.84
CA ARG A 29 23.83 -9.72 3.44
C ARG A 29 23.82 -8.30 4.04
N ALA A 30 22.88 -7.45 3.63
CA ALA A 30 22.68 -6.10 4.15
C ALA A 30 21.55 -6.06 5.23
N GLU A 31 21.39 -7.14 6.00
CA GLU A 31 20.27 -7.32 6.94
C GLU A 31 20.17 -6.16 7.95
N ASP A 32 21.27 -5.72 8.54
CA ASP A 32 21.26 -4.64 9.53
C ASP A 32 20.69 -3.33 8.97
N GLU A 33 21.05 -2.98 7.72
CA GLU A 33 20.51 -1.79 7.05
C GLU A 33 19.01 -1.97 6.76
N LEU A 34 18.60 -3.14 6.29
CA LEU A 34 17.20 -3.43 6.00
C LEU A 34 16.33 -3.41 7.26
N ILE A 35 16.81 -3.95 8.37
CA ILE A 35 16.12 -3.92 9.66
C ILE A 35 15.97 -2.48 10.17
N GLY A 36 16.99 -1.64 9.99
CA GLY A 36 16.88 -0.21 10.28
C GLY A 36 15.76 0.49 9.49
N ARG A 37 15.65 0.20 8.19
CA ARG A 37 14.56 0.71 7.33
C ARG A 37 13.18 0.18 7.77
N VAL A 38 13.10 -1.10 8.14
CA VAL A 38 11.87 -1.68 8.70
C VAL A 38 11.46 -0.96 9.98
N GLY A 39 12.40 -0.64 10.87
CA GLY A 39 12.13 0.13 12.08
C GLY A 39 11.49 1.49 11.79
N SER A 40 12.02 2.23 10.82
CA SER A 40 11.45 3.51 10.36
C SER A 40 10.04 3.34 9.81
N LEU A 41 9.82 2.31 9.01
CA LEU A 41 8.49 2.01 8.45
C LEU A 41 7.49 1.63 9.54
N VAL A 42 7.90 0.90 10.57
CA VAL A 42 7.04 0.55 11.71
C VAL A 42 6.60 1.80 12.47
N CYS A 43 7.53 2.74 12.73
CA CYS A 43 7.20 4.03 13.36
C CYS A 43 6.20 4.81 12.52
N GLU A 44 6.43 4.93 11.22
CA GLU A 44 5.54 5.64 10.32
C GLU A 44 4.17 4.97 10.19
N ARG A 45 4.11 3.64 10.13
CA ARG A 45 2.85 2.88 10.18
C ARG A 45 2.04 3.20 11.42
N THR A 46 2.68 3.21 12.58
CA THR A 46 2.02 3.54 13.85
C THR A 46 1.43 4.94 13.79
N ARG A 47 2.20 5.93 13.33
CA ARG A 47 1.75 7.32 13.16
C ARG A 47 0.51 7.40 12.25
N VAL A 48 0.54 6.72 11.10
CA VAL A 48 -0.58 6.70 10.14
C VAL A 48 -1.83 6.06 10.74
N VAL A 49 -1.68 4.92 11.43
CA VAL A 49 -2.79 4.24 12.10
C VAL A 49 -3.42 5.12 13.17
N ASP A 50 -2.61 5.76 14.00
CA ASP A 50 -3.09 6.61 15.09
C ASP A 50 -3.80 7.86 14.54
N ALA A 51 -3.26 8.49 13.49
CA ALA A 51 -3.90 9.61 12.83
C ALA A 51 -5.26 9.23 12.21
N LEU A 52 -5.34 8.09 11.52
CA LEU A 52 -6.61 7.59 10.97
C LEU A 52 -7.64 7.32 12.08
N ARG A 53 -7.23 6.71 13.19
CA ARG A 53 -8.10 6.46 14.34
C ARG A 53 -8.60 7.77 14.97
N ALA A 54 -7.72 8.77 15.10
CA ALA A 54 -8.09 10.11 15.57
C ALA A 54 -9.10 10.80 14.65
N GLN A 55 -9.05 10.54 13.34
CA GLN A 55 -10.03 11.01 12.36
C GLN A 55 -11.35 10.20 12.41
N GLY A 56 -11.44 9.16 13.25
CA GLY A 56 -12.64 8.32 13.41
C GLY A 56 -12.73 7.14 12.44
N TRP A 57 -11.62 6.77 11.76
CA TRP A 57 -11.57 5.56 10.97
C TRP A 57 -11.41 4.31 11.83
N THR A 58 -12.09 3.22 11.47
CA THR A 58 -11.83 1.90 12.03
C THR A 58 -10.70 1.26 11.25
N VAL A 59 -9.54 1.13 11.89
CA VAL A 59 -8.34 0.54 11.28
C VAL A 59 -8.02 -0.76 12.02
N PRO A 60 -8.09 -1.92 11.34
CA PRO A 60 -7.63 -3.19 11.91
C PRO A 60 -6.16 -3.14 12.31
N GLU A 61 -5.77 -3.95 13.29
CA GLU A 61 -4.35 -4.12 13.58
C GLU A 61 -3.60 -4.68 12.36
N THR A 62 -2.41 -4.14 12.13
CA THR A 62 -1.56 -4.55 11.01
C THR A 62 -0.11 -4.68 11.44
N GLN A 63 0.54 -5.75 10.99
CA GLN A 63 1.99 -5.96 11.08
C GLN A 63 2.65 -5.82 9.70
N ALA A 64 1.85 -5.51 8.67
CA ALA A 64 2.31 -5.33 7.30
C ALA A 64 2.78 -3.88 7.04
N ASN A 65 3.24 -3.63 5.83
CA ASN A 65 3.60 -2.30 5.34
C ASN A 65 2.40 -1.55 4.74
N PHE A 66 1.19 -1.86 5.15
CA PHE A 66 -0.03 -1.22 4.66
C PHE A 66 -1.11 -1.16 5.75
N VAL A 67 -2.07 -0.27 5.56
CA VAL A 67 -3.32 -0.21 6.31
C VAL A 67 -4.49 -0.60 5.42
N TRP A 68 -5.56 -1.10 6.06
CA TRP A 68 -6.82 -1.44 5.39
C TRP A 68 -7.96 -0.58 5.92
N LEU A 69 -8.73 0.04 5.00
CA LEU A 69 -9.94 0.77 5.35
C LEU A 69 -11.15 0.10 4.68
N ARG A 70 -12.15 -0.27 5.47
CA ARG A 70 -13.43 -0.77 4.97
C ARG A 70 -14.30 0.40 4.54
N LEU A 71 -14.77 0.38 3.30
CA LEU A 71 -15.52 1.48 2.68
C LEU A 71 -16.78 1.00 1.97
N GLY A 72 -16.90 -0.32 1.70
CA GLY A 72 -18.03 -0.88 0.96
C GLY A 72 -18.21 -0.19 -0.39
N GLU A 73 -19.42 0.27 -0.66
CA GLU A 73 -19.77 0.95 -1.92
C GLU A 73 -18.99 2.25 -2.18
N ARG A 74 -18.44 2.87 -1.13
CA ARG A 74 -17.66 4.12 -1.25
C ARG A 74 -16.21 3.92 -1.62
N THR A 75 -15.76 2.68 -1.79
CA THR A 75 -14.37 2.32 -2.11
C THR A 75 -13.84 3.06 -3.32
N VAL A 76 -14.61 3.08 -4.42
CA VAL A 76 -14.18 3.71 -5.69
C VAL A 76 -14.09 5.23 -5.54
N ALA A 77 -15.10 5.85 -4.93
CA ALA A 77 -15.10 7.30 -4.72
C ALA A 77 -13.94 7.75 -3.83
N PHE A 78 -13.63 7.00 -2.77
CA PHE A 78 -12.48 7.29 -1.91
C PHE A 78 -11.15 7.16 -2.67
N ALA A 79 -10.99 6.11 -3.48
CA ALA A 79 -9.79 5.93 -4.28
C ALA A 79 -9.58 7.08 -5.28
N GLN A 80 -10.66 7.55 -5.91
CA GLN A 80 -10.63 8.72 -6.81
C GLN A 80 -10.26 10.01 -6.07
N ALA A 81 -10.79 10.23 -4.87
CA ALA A 81 -10.43 11.38 -4.04
C ALA A 81 -8.94 11.38 -3.66
N CYS A 82 -8.39 10.22 -3.31
CA CYS A 82 -6.95 10.08 -3.06
C CYS A 82 -6.12 10.34 -4.32
N GLU A 83 -6.54 9.81 -5.48
CA GLU A 83 -5.85 10.03 -6.75
C GLU A 83 -5.84 11.51 -7.15
N GLN A 84 -6.96 12.23 -6.97
CA GLN A 84 -7.05 13.67 -7.18
C GLN A 84 -6.14 14.47 -6.24
N ALA A 85 -5.91 13.96 -5.03
CA ALA A 85 -4.94 14.53 -4.10
C ALA A 85 -3.48 14.16 -4.42
N GLY A 86 -3.23 13.31 -5.43
CA GLY A 86 -1.90 12.90 -5.86
C GLY A 86 -1.39 11.60 -5.21
N VAL A 87 -2.25 10.84 -4.56
CA VAL A 87 -1.89 9.57 -3.92
C VAL A 87 -2.67 8.41 -4.54
N VAL A 88 -1.95 7.45 -5.14
CA VAL A 88 -2.54 6.24 -5.71
C VAL A 88 -2.61 5.16 -4.64
N ILE A 89 -3.82 4.67 -4.38
CA ILE A 89 -4.10 3.57 -3.45
C ILE A 89 -4.74 2.39 -4.18
N ARG A 90 -4.79 1.23 -3.57
CA ARG A 90 -5.37 0.04 -4.20
C ARG A 90 -6.81 -0.20 -3.77
N PRO A 91 -7.82 0.08 -4.61
CA PRO A 91 -9.21 -0.23 -4.31
C PRO A 91 -9.53 -1.71 -4.53
N PHE A 92 -10.45 -2.22 -3.71
CA PHE A 92 -11.16 -3.48 -3.85
C PHE A 92 -12.65 -3.12 -3.82
N PRO A 93 -13.28 -2.93 -4.99
CA PRO A 93 -14.65 -2.42 -5.08
C PRO A 93 -15.64 -3.24 -4.26
N GLY A 94 -16.51 -2.58 -3.53
CA GLY A 94 -17.47 -3.21 -2.62
C GLY A 94 -16.89 -3.63 -1.25
N GLU A 95 -15.59 -3.58 -1.07
CA GLU A 95 -14.93 -3.99 0.18
C GLU A 95 -14.22 -2.83 0.88
N GLY A 96 -13.18 -2.29 0.25
CA GLY A 96 -12.36 -1.26 0.85
C GLY A 96 -11.08 -0.98 0.07
N VAL A 97 -10.13 -0.32 0.72
CA VAL A 97 -8.85 0.06 0.12
C VAL A 97 -7.68 -0.45 0.93
N ARG A 98 -6.62 -0.86 0.22
CA ARG A 98 -5.30 -1.09 0.80
C ARG A 98 -4.42 0.11 0.51
N VAL A 99 -3.87 0.69 1.56
CA VAL A 99 -2.97 1.85 1.47
C VAL A 99 -1.60 1.44 1.97
N THR A 100 -0.62 1.43 1.09
CA THR A 100 0.78 1.13 1.46
C THR A 100 1.33 2.33 2.24
N VAL A 101 1.96 2.05 3.37
CA VAL A 101 2.71 3.06 4.14
C VAL A 101 4.01 3.33 3.36
N GLY A 102 4.16 4.56 2.92
CA GLY A 102 5.29 5.05 2.12
C GLY A 102 6.09 6.11 2.86
N GLU A 103 6.65 7.05 2.11
CA GLU A 103 7.35 8.20 2.64
C GLU A 103 6.39 9.12 3.39
N THR A 104 6.91 9.84 4.38
CA THR A 104 6.12 10.69 5.29
C THR A 104 5.25 11.69 4.54
N GLU A 105 5.80 12.34 3.49
CA GLU A 105 5.08 13.33 2.69
C GLU A 105 3.89 12.72 1.95
N ALA A 106 4.04 11.52 1.39
CA ALA A 106 2.95 10.81 0.71
C ALA A 106 1.86 10.38 1.71
N ASN A 107 2.27 9.92 2.89
CA ASN A 107 1.34 9.57 3.96
C ASN A 107 0.57 10.78 4.49
N ASP A 108 1.21 11.96 4.58
CA ASP A 108 0.55 13.21 4.99
C ASP A 108 -0.51 13.66 3.98
N ILE A 109 -0.23 13.53 2.68
CA ILE A 109 -1.21 13.79 1.62
C ILE A 109 -2.39 12.83 1.74
N PHE A 110 -2.11 11.54 1.92
CA PHE A 110 -3.14 10.53 2.14
C PHE A 110 -4.00 10.83 3.37
N LEU A 111 -3.39 11.16 4.50
CA LEU A 111 -4.12 11.49 5.74
C LEU A 111 -5.04 12.71 5.58
N LYS A 112 -4.61 13.74 4.84
CA LYS A 112 -5.45 14.91 4.50
C LYS A 112 -6.63 14.52 3.62
N ALA A 113 -6.40 13.70 2.60
CA ALA A 113 -7.48 13.22 1.73
C ALA A 113 -8.49 12.36 2.51
N ALA A 114 -8.01 11.50 3.40
CA ALA A 114 -8.84 10.67 4.27
C ALA A 114 -9.68 11.51 5.23
N GLU A 115 -9.11 12.55 5.82
CA GLU A 115 -9.83 13.48 6.70
C GLU A 115 -10.92 14.25 5.95
N GLY A 116 -10.61 14.76 4.76
CA GLY A 116 -11.57 15.46 3.90
C GLY A 116 -12.76 14.56 3.55
N PHE A 117 -12.48 13.38 3.03
CA PHE A 117 -13.51 12.41 2.66
C PHE A 117 -14.37 11.97 3.85
N ARG A 118 -13.76 11.85 5.05
CA ARG A 118 -14.47 11.46 6.26
C ARG A 118 -15.51 12.51 6.71
N LYS A 119 -15.24 13.79 6.48
CA LYS A 119 -16.15 14.90 6.83
C LYS A 119 -17.38 14.99 5.91
N GLU A 120 -17.32 14.35 4.75
CA GLU A 120 -18.41 14.27 3.78
C GLU A 120 -19.33 13.05 4.00
N LEU A 121 -19.02 12.22 5.01
CA LEU A 121 -19.77 11.02 5.38
C LEU A 121 -20.78 11.28 6.46
#